data_11c64acec94913a4e4811a721745fccf
#
_entry.id   11c64acec94913a4e4811a721745fccf
#
_cell.length_a   1.000
_cell.length_b   1.000
_cell.length_c   1.000
_cell.angle_alpha   90.00
_cell.angle_beta   90.00
_cell.angle_gamma   90.00
#
_symmetry.space_group_name_H-M   'P 1'
#
loop_
_entity.id
_entity.type
_entity.pdbx_description
1 polymer ?
#
loop_
_entity_poly.entity_id
_entity_poly.type
_entity_poly.pdbx_seq_one_letter_code
_entity_poly.pdbx_strand_id
1 'polypeptide(L)'
;MSPLTPNRRPHASFSLIALAGLTFALAAAAAPLPASSPLPAAKNAAPPTSDEGMAHMAGHMYLTTLRPIQPGDQQKADAIVAAAKQAMEPYQDYNKALADGYRIFLPNVPQPLYHFSNFDNGRAAATHFDPLKPTSLLYRKTADGGYKLIGVMYTDRVSASEDEINERIPLSIARWHQHTNFCKAPPDQRAAYFGPDAKFGLMGSITTREACQAAGGVFFPHLLGWMVHVYPYESDPKKVWSVDDDKGHDNMDHSSMPGMKMN
;
A
#
# COMPACT_ATOMS: atom_id res chain seq x y z
N MET A 1 -36.42 -9.37 -58.79
CA MET A 1 -37.43 -8.39 -58.39
C MET A 1 -38.49 -9.13 -57.57
N SER A 2 -38.44 -9.03 -56.25
CA SER A 2 -39.51 -9.52 -55.36
C SER A 2 -39.53 -8.57 -54.17
N PRO A 3 -40.69 -8.12 -53.72
CA PRO A 3 -40.84 -7.03 -52.75
C PRO A 3 -40.80 -7.51 -51.31
N LEU A 4 -40.23 -6.65 -50.47
CA LEU A 4 -40.17 -6.76 -49.03
C LEU A 4 -41.52 -6.50 -48.39
N THR A 5 -41.95 -7.38 -47.47
CA THR A 5 -43.12 -7.20 -46.61
C THR A 5 -42.69 -6.60 -45.24
N PRO A 6 -43.43 -5.62 -44.69
CA PRO A 6 -43.09 -5.05 -43.40
C PRO A 6 -43.71 -5.85 -42.26
N ASN A 7 -42.91 -6.13 -41.24
CA ASN A 7 -43.26 -6.85 -40.04
C ASN A 7 -43.95 -5.91 -39.04
N ARG A 8 -45.23 -6.21 -38.72
CA ARG A 8 -46.04 -5.48 -37.72
C ARG A 8 -45.74 -5.96 -36.33
N ARG A 9 -45.43 -5.03 -35.44
CA ARG A 9 -45.35 -5.28 -34.00
C ARG A 9 -46.75 -5.28 -33.37
N PRO A 10 -47.07 -6.17 -32.40
CA PRO A 10 -48.33 -6.11 -31.64
C PRO A 10 -48.21 -5.09 -30.51
N HIS A 11 -49.29 -4.27 -30.38
CA HIS A 11 -49.50 -3.39 -29.25
C HIS A 11 -49.98 -4.20 -28.04
N ALA A 12 -49.28 -4.10 -26.91
CA ALA A 12 -49.72 -4.64 -25.63
C ALA A 12 -50.53 -3.54 -24.92
N SER A 13 -51.81 -3.85 -24.68
CA SER A 13 -52.73 -3.02 -23.90
C SER A 13 -52.46 -3.19 -22.41
N PHE A 14 -52.15 -2.10 -21.72
CA PHE A 14 -52.10 -2.10 -20.24
C PHE A 14 -53.48 -1.80 -19.67
N SER A 15 -54.03 -2.77 -18.96
CA SER A 15 -55.23 -2.61 -18.12
C SER A 15 -54.86 -1.98 -16.77
N LEU A 16 -55.41 -0.85 -16.49
CA LEU A 16 -55.38 -0.23 -15.16
C LEU A 16 -56.28 -1.01 -14.20
N ILE A 17 -55.72 -1.59 -13.16
CA ILE A 17 -56.46 -2.05 -11.97
C ILE A 17 -56.26 -1.01 -10.89
N ALA A 18 -57.38 -0.34 -10.57
CA ALA A 18 -57.48 0.54 -9.41
C ALA A 18 -57.61 -0.31 -8.15
N LEU A 19 -56.63 -0.21 -7.22
CA LEU A 19 -56.73 -0.83 -5.89
C LEU A 19 -57.01 0.28 -4.86
N ALA A 20 -58.18 0.19 -4.24
CA ALA A 20 -58.65 1.07 -3.20
C ALA A 20 -57.80 0.97 -1.94
N GLY A 21 -57.57 2.13 -1.32
CA GLY A 21 -56.75 2.25 -0.13
C GLY A 21 -57.37 1.66 1.13
N LEU A 22 -56.52 1.11 1.95
CA LEU A 22 -56.78 0.89 3.38
C LEU A 22 -55.58 1.45 4.15
N THR A 23 -55.76 2.64 4.71
CA THR A 23 -54.73 3.26 5.57
C THR A 23 -54.82 2.65 6.96
N PHE A 24 -53.89 1.78 7.30
CA PHE A 24 -53.61 1.39 8.68
C PHE A 24 -52.54 2.35 9.25
N ALA A 25 -52.96 3.23 10.14
CA ALA A 25 -52.03 4.00 10.96
C ALA A 25 -51.43 3.10 12.02
N LEU A 26 -50.19 2.65 11.81
CA LEU A 26 -49.40 1.98 12.84
C LEU A 26 -48.63 3.05 13.61
N ALA A 27 -49.07 3.34 14.83
CA ALA A 27 -48.29 4.14 15.77
C ALA A 27 -47.10 3.30 16.24
N ALA A 28 -45.92 3.52 15.64
CA ALA A 28 -44.67 2.95 16.11
C ALA A 28 -44.20 3.76 17.33
N ALA A 29 -44.32 3.16 18.52
CA ALA A 29 -43.67 3.68 19.70
C ALA A 29 -42.15 3.52 19.50
N ALA A 30 -41.44 4.62 19.37
CA ALA A 30 -39.99 4.64 19.33
C ALA A 30 -39.44 4.25 20.70
N ALA A 31 -38.91 3.04 20.82
CA ALA A 31 -38.13 2.65 21.97
C ALA A 31 -36.77 3.43 21.95
N PRO A 32 -36.31 3.98 23.08
CA PRO A 32 -35.00 4.62 23.12
C PRO A 32 -33.89 3.63 22.80
N LEU A 33 -33.02 3.99 21.84
CA LEU A 33 -31.83 3.23 21.55
C LEU A 33 -30.95 3.16 22.80
N PRO A 34 -30.36 1.99 23.12
CA PRO A 34 -29.40 1.91 24.22
C PRO A 34 -28.22 2.82 23.93
N ALA A 35 -27.85 3.64 24.91
CA ALA A 35 -26.69 4.49 24.86
C ALA A 35 -25.45 3.65 24.51
N SER A 36 -24.78 3.99 23.41
CA SER A 36 -23.53 3.35 23.00
C SER A 36 -22.51 3.54 24.13
N SER A 37 -22.12 2.45 24.78
CA SER A 37 -20.98 2.46 25.70
C SER A 37 -19.76 2.95 24.92
N PRO A 38 -18.95 3.87 25.45
CA PRO A 38 -17.72 4.26 24.79
C PRO A 38 -16.81 3.01 24.68
N LEU A 39 -16.36 2.74 23.46
CA LEU A 39 -15.31 1.75 23.22
C LEU A 39 -14.12 2.07 24.14
N PRO A 40 -13.53 1.06 24.82
CA PRO A 40 -12.33 1.30 25.61
C PRO A 40 -11.29 1.95 24.72
N ALA A 41 -10.78 3.11 25.15
CA ALA A 41 -9.67 3.79 24.48
C ALA A 41 -8.55 2.75 24.31
N ALA A 42 -8.15 2.53 23.05
CA ALA A 42 -7.00 1.72 22.76
C ALA A 42 -5.85 2.24 23.61
N LYS A 43 -5.39 1.44 24.57
CA LYS A 43 -4.21 1.77 25.36
C LYS A 43 -3.11 1.99 24.33
N ASN A 44 -2.57 3.21 24.29
CA ASN A 44 -1.37 3.55 23.56
C ASN A 44 -0.30 2.52 23.94
N ALA A 45 -0.13 1.49 23.11
CA ALA A 45 1.07 0.69 23.18
C ALA A 45 2.21 1.66 22.87
N ALA A 46 3.15 1.79 23.78
CA ALA A 46 4.36 2.55 23.56
C ALA A 46 4.98 2.06 22.24
N PRO A 47 5.46 2.98 21.37
CA PRO A 47 6.12 2.55 20.15
C PRO A 47 7.27 1.61 20.51
N PRO A 48 7.48 0.51 19.75
CA PRO A 48 8.57 -0.40 20.01
C PRO A 48 9.89 0.38 19.96
N THR A 49 10.68 0.24 21.01
CA THR A 49 11.99 0.85 21.14
C THR A 49 12.91 0.35 20.03
N SER A 50 13.43 1.31 19.26
CA SER A 50 14.67 1.29 18.48
C SER A 50 14.88 0.17 17.44
N ASP A 51 14.54 0.50 16.21
CA ASP A 51 15.47 0.34 15.09
C ASP A 51 15.72 1.75 14.52
N GLU A 52 16.95 2.23 14.54
CA GLU A 52 17.30 3.63 14.26
C GLU A 52 16.93 4.09 12.84
N GLY A 53 16.68 3.15 11.90
CA GLY A 53 16.23 3.45 10.54
C GLY A 53 14.78 3.87 10.39
N MET A 54 13.94 3.60 11.39
CA MET A 54 12.52 3.94 11.37
C MET A 54 12.20 5.29 12.01
N ALA A 55 13.20 5.95 12.62
CA ALA A 55 13.03 7.24 13.26
C ALA A 55 12.55 8.33 12.29
N HIS A 56 12.92 8.25 11.00
CA HIS A 56 12.54 9.23 9.99
C HIS A 56 11.11 9.10 9.48
N MET A 57 10.46 7.94 9.68
CA MET A 57 9.05 7.73 9.33
C MET A 57 8.15 7.61 10.57
N ALA A 58 8.66 8.02 11.74
CA ALA A 58 7.88 7.99 12.98
C ALA A 58 6.54 8.73 12.79
N GLY A 59 5.43 8.02 13.01
CA GLY A 59 4.08 8.52 12.79
C GLY A 59 3.49 8.27 11.40
N HIS A 60 4.28 7.86 10.41
CA HIS A 60 3.81 7.55 9.06
C HIS A 60 3.94 6.07 8.68
N MET A 61 4.39 5.22 9.59
CA MET A 61 4.49 3.79 9.38
C MET A 61 3.96 3.03 10.59
N TYR A 62 3.13 2.03 10.33
CA TYR A 62 2.81 0.97 11.27
C TYR A 62 3.60 -0.28 10.88
N LEU A 63 4.28 -0.87 11.83
CA LEU A 63 5.09 -2.08 11.66
C LEU A 63 4.60 -3.16 12.61
N THR A 64 4.34 -4.37 12.11
CA THR A 64 3.91 -5.50 12.93
C THR A 64 5.00 -5.91 13.93
N THR A 65 4.59 -6.43 15.09
CA THR A 65 5.50 -7.05 16.04
C THR A 65 5.83 -8.48 15.62
N LEU A 66 7.11 -8.88 15.75
CA LEU A 66 7.48 -10.27 15.52
C LEU A 66 6.77 -11.18 16.53
N ARG A 67 6.25 -12.31 16.05
CA ARG A 67 5.63 -13.36 16.87
C ARG A 67 6.64 -14.44 17.24
N PRO A 68 6.38 -15.26 18.27
CA PRO A 68 7.17 -16.46 18.53
C PRO A 68 7.15 -17.39 17.30
N ILE A 69 8.32 -17.95 16.96
CA ILE A 69 8.46 -18.87 15.83
C ILE A 69 7.63 -20.15 16.04
N GLN A 70 6.94 -20.59 15.00
CA GLN A 70 6.16 -21.81 15.00
C GLN A 70 6.80 -22.89 14.10
N PRO A 71 6.54 -24.19 14.33
CA PRO A 71 6.95 -25.24 13.43
C PRO A 71 6.52 -24.98 12.00
N GLY A 72 7.46 -25.01 11.04
CA GLY A 72 7.20 -24.77 9.63
C GLY A 72 7.36 -23.33 9.16
N ASP A 73 7.44 -22.33 10.05
CA ASP A 73 7.59 -20.93 9.66
C ASP A 73 8.84 -20.68 8.83
N GLN A 74 9.98 -21.19 9.28
CA GLN A 74 11.24 -21.06 8.55
C GLN A 74 11.18 -21.72 7.17
N GLN A 75 10.64 -22.95 7.11
CA GLN A 75 10.48 -23.65 5.83
C GLN A 75 9.60 -22.90 4.85
N LYS A 76 8.51 -22.29 5.35
CA LYS A 76 7.61 -21.46 4.54
C LYS A 76 8.32 -20.21 4.04
N ALA A 77 9.05 -19.53 4.90
CA ALA A 77 9.83 -18.35 4.55
C ALA A 77 10.88 -18.66 3.48
N ASP A 78 11.63 -19.77 3.65
CA ASP A 78 12.65 -20.22 2.70
C ASP A 78 12.05 -20.53 1.32
N ALA A 79 10.86 -21.17 1.29
CA ALA A 79 10.13 -21.42 0.05
C ALA A 79 9.71 -20.11 -0.66
N ILE A 80 9.30 -19.10 0.09
CA ILE A 80 8.96 -17.78 -0.46
C ILE A 80 10.19 -17.07 -0.99
N VAL A 81 11.33 -17.14 -0.28
CA VAL A 81 12.61 -16.59 -0.76
C VAL A 81 13.03 -17.26 -2.07
N ALA A 82 12.90 -18.59 -2.17
CA ALA A 82 13.17 -19.32 -3.41
C ALA A 82 12.26 -18.89 -4.56
N ALA A 83 10.97 -18.76 -4.30
CA ALA A 83 10.00 -18.27 -5.28
C ALA A 83 10.28 -16.81 -5.70
N ALA A 84 10.69 -15.94 -4.76
CA ALA A 84 11.10 -14.58 -5.05
C ALA A 84 12.30 -14.53 -6.01
N LYS A 85 13.33 -15.38 -5.80
CA LYS A 85 14.47 -15.52 -6.73
C LYS A 85 13.99 -15.89 -8.13
N GLN A 86 13.13 -16.90 -8.23
CA GLN A 86 12.56 -17.32 -9.50
C GLN A 86 11.75 -16.20 -10.18
N ALA A 87 10.92 -15.48 -9.42
CA ALA A 87 10.15 -14.35 -9.92
C ALA A 87 11.03 -13.20 -10.43
N MET A 88 12.21 -13.00 -9.84
CA MET A 88 13.14 -11.94 -10.21
C MET A 88 14.00 -12.27 -11.43
N GLU A 89 14.16 -13.55 -11.75
CA GLU A 89 15.10 -14.01 -12.79
C GLU A 89 14.90 -13.30 -14.15
N PRO A 90 13.67 -13.12 -14.68
CA PRO A 90 13.45 -12.46 -15.96
C PRO A 90 13.72 -10.95 -15.94
N TYR A 91 13.80 -10.33 -14.76
CA TYR A 91 13.74 -8.88 -14.57
C TYR A 91 15.07 -8.25 -14.17
N GLN A 92 16.19 -8.95 -14.39
CA GLN A 92 17.52 -8.34 -14.27
C GLN A 92 17.68 -7.18 -15.26
N ASP A 93 17.07 -7.27 -16.43
CA ASP A 93 16.79 -6.13 -17.30
C ASP A 93 15.46 -5.47 -16.92
N TYR A 94 15.53 -4.27 -16.35
CA TYR A 94 14.34 -3.54 -15.93
C TYR A 94 13.40 -3.18 -17.10
N ASN A 95 13.89 -3.12 -18.35
CA ASN A 95 13.05 -2.90 -19.52
C ASN A 95 12.08 -4.07 -19.73
N LYS A 96 12.50 -5.29 -19.40
CA LYS A 96 11.61 -6.46 -19.40
C LYS A 96 10.47 -6.30 -18.40
N ALA A 97 10.77 -5.78 -17.20
CA ALA A 97 9.74 -5.50 -16.20
C ALA A 97 8.72 -4.46 -16.72
N LEU A 98 9.21 -3.39 -17.36
CA LEU A 98 8.34 -2.38 -17.97
C LEU A 98 7.48 -2.96 -19.09
N ALA A 99 8.04 -3.84 -19.93
CA ALA A 99 7.31 -4.52 -20.99
C ALA A 99 6.20 -5.45 -20.44
N ASP A 100 6.44 -6.10 -19.30
CA ASP A 100 5.50 -7.02 -18.64
C ASP A 100 4.49 -6.32 -17.73
N GLY A 101 4.36 -4.99 -17.83
CA GLY A 101 3.31 -4.24 -17.15
C GLY A 101 3.68 -3.64 -15.80
N TYR A 102 4.91 -3.82 -15.33
CA TYR A 102 5.39 -3.07 -14.18
C TYR A 102 5.55 -1.59 -14.52
N ARG A 103 5.32 -0.71 -13.57
CA ARG A 103 5.45 0.75 -13.72
C ARG A 103 6.20 1.32 -12.51
N ILE A 104 7.09 2.27 -12.77
CA ILE A 104 7.83 2.94 -11.72
C ILE A 104 6.84 3.77 -10.89
N PHE A 105 6.77 3.48 -9.60
CA PHE A 105 5.99 4.28 -8.66
C PHE A 105 6.72 5.59 -8.38
N LEU A 106 6.04 6.72 -8.58
CA LEU A 106 6.58 8.08 -8.45
C LEU A 106 7.90 8.30 -9.24
N PRO A 107 7.92 8.12 -10.58
CA PRO A 107 9.15 8.07 -11.38
C PRO A 107 9.97 9.38 -11.33
N ASN A 108 9.32 10.51 -11.06
CA ASN A 108 9.93 11.85 -11.03
C ASN A 108 10.38 12.26 -9.61
N VAL A 109 10.23 11.38 -8.63
CA VAL A 109 10.69 11.62 -7.25
C VAL A 109 11.95 10.80 -7.02
N PRO A 110 13.08 11.42 -6.64
CA PRO A 110 14.25 10.66 -6.22
C PRO A 110 13.92 9.76 -5.03
N GLN A 111 14.25 8.48 -5.13
CA GLN A 111 13.95 7.48 -4.12
C GLN A 111 15.20 6.63 -3.88
N PRO A 112 15.51 6.24 -2.65
CA PRO A 112 16.61 5.33 -2.36
C PRO A 112 16.32 3.93 -2.91
N LEU A 113 15.03 3.56 -2.93
CA LEU A 113 14.50 2.29 -3.41
C LEU A 113 13.33 2.57 -4.35
N TYR A 114 13.46 2.18 -5.61
CA TYR A 114 12.42 2.34 -6.62
C TYR A 114 11.54 1.10 -6.67
N HIS A 115 10.24 1.29 -6.51
CA HIS A 115 9.24 0.24 -6.67
C HIS A 115 8.73 0.25 -8.11
N PHE A 116 9.01 -0.82 -8.85
CA PHE A 116 8.37 -1.07 -10.14
C PHE A 116 7.15 -1.94 -9.84
N SER A 117 5.96 -1.34 -9.84
CA SER A 117 4.73 -1.97 -9.36
C SER A 117 3.88 -2.49 -10.51
N ASN A 118 3.36 -3.70 -10.36
CA ASN A 118 2.36 -4.30 -11.22
C ASN A 118 1.01 -4.27 -10.50
N PHE A 119 0.11 -3.39 -10.96
CA PHE A 119 -1.19 -3.19 -10.31
C PHE A 119 -2.14 -4.37 -10.47
N ASP A 120 -1.97 -5.22 -11.50
CA ASP A 120 -2.75 -6.43 -11.67
C ASP A 120 -2.35 -7.48 -10.65
N ASN A 121 -1.03 -7.65 -10.41
CA ASN A 121 -0.52 -8.48 -9.33
C ASN A 121 -1.01 -7.97 -7.96
N GLY A 122 -1.00 -6.65 -7.74
CA GLY A 122 -1.50 -6.05 -6.50
C GLY A 122 -2.99 -6.30 -6.28
N ARG A 123 -3.82 -6.24 -7.33
CA ARG A 123 -5.24 -6.59 -7.24
C ARG A 123 -5.44 -8.08 -6.95
N ALA A 124 -4.70 -8.95 -7.62
CA ALA A 124 -4.77 -10.39 -7.37
C ALA A 124 -4.32 -10.74 -5.95
N ALA A 125 -3.27 -10.09 -5.46
CA ALA A 125 -2.74 -10.27 -4.10
C ALA A 125 -3.78 -9.93 -3.01
N ALA A 126 -4.75 -9.06 -3.28
CA ALA A 126 -5.81 -8.76 -2.31
C ALA A 126 -6.66 -9.99 -1.93
N THR A 127 -6.70 -11.02 -2.76
CA THR A 127 -7.51 -12.23 -2.54
C THR A 127 -6.69 -13.52 -2.59
N HIS A 128 -5.55 -13.54 -3.27
CA HIS A 128 -4.72 -14.73 -3.44
C HIS A 128 -3.24 -14.38 -3.38
N PHE A 129 -2.51 -15.00 -2.47
CA PHE A 129 -1.07 -14.85 -2.37
C PHE A 129 -0.35 -15.82 -3.31
N ASP A 130 0.40 -15.27 -4.28
CA ASP A 130 1.25 -16.02 -5.19
C ASP A 130 2.68 -15.46 -5.11
N PRO A 131 3.64 -16.17 -4.48
CA PRO A 131 5.00 -15.67 -4.33
C PRO A 131 5.77 -15.55 -5.65
N LEU A 132 5.27 -16.13 -6.75
CA LEU A 132 5.82 -15.95 -8.10
C LEU A 132 5.33 -14.66 -8.77
N LYS A 133 4.36 -13.95 -8.16
CA LYS A 133 3.76 -12.71 -8.69
C LYS A 133 3.90 -11.56 -7.71
N PRO A 134 5.12 -11.10 -7.43
CA PRO A 134 5.30 -9.96 -6.54
C PRO A 134 4.56 -8.73 -7.05
N THR A 135 4.01 -7.96 -6.11
CA THR A 135 3.32 -6.70 -6.43
C THR A 135 4.30 -5.68 -6.97
N SER A 136 5.53 -5.65 -6.45
CA SER A 136 6.59 -4.80 -6.97
C SER A 136 7.92 -5.51 -7.03
N LEU A 137 8.71 -5.11 -8.02
CA LEU A 137 10.14 -5.38 -8.11
C LEU A 137 10.87 -4.18 -7.51
N LEU A 138 11.88 -4.43 -6.69
CA LEU A 138 12.62 -3.42 -5.96
C LEU A 138 13.97 -3.17 -6.62
N TYR A 139 14.17 -1.93 -7.07
CA TYR A 139 15.38 -1.54 -7.80
C TYR A 139 16.11 -0.41 -7.10
N ARG A 140 17.43 -0.43 -7.14
CA ARG A 140 18.28 0.73 -6.88
C ARG A 140 18.69 1.38 -8.19
N LYS A 141 18.64 2.71 -8.24
CA LYS A 141 19.17 3.46 -9.39
C LYS A 141 20.69 3.36 -9.41
N THR A 142 21.24 3.10 -10.59
CA THR A 142 22.69 3.01 -10.79
C THR A 142 23.26 4.36 -11.23
N ALA A 143 24.58 4.52 -11.10
CA ALA A 143 25.26 5.78 -11.43
C ALA A 143 25.16 6.14 -12.93
N ASP A 144 25.02 5.17 -13.80
CA ASP A 144 24.79 5.32 -15.24
C ASP A 144 23.33 5.63 -15.62
N GLY A 145 22.44 5.78 -14.61
CA GLY A 145 21.04 6.09 -14.78
C GLY A 145 20.13 4.88 -15.00
N GLY A 146 20.67 3.67 -15.03
CA GLY A 146 19.93 2.41 -15.06
C GLY A 146 19.36 2.01 -13.70
N TYR A 147 18.93 0.73 -13.60
CA TYR A 147 18.34 0.17 -12.39
C TYR A 147 18.86 -1.25 -12.14
N LYS A 148 19.29 -1.52 -10.90
CA LYS A 148 19.72 -2.84 -10.44
C LYS A 148 18.63 -3.45 -9.57
N LEU A 149 18.13 -4.62 -9.96
CA LEU A 149 17.16 -5.39 -9.17
C LEU A 149 17.81 -5.93 -7.90
N ILE A 150 17.17 -5.69 -6.75
CA ILE A 150 17.69 -6.11 -5.45
C ILE A 150 16.69 -6.93 -4.63
N GLY A 151 15.38 -6.82 -4.92
CA GLY A 151 14.37 -7.52 -4.15
C GLY A 151 12.99 -7.45 -4.77
N VAL A 152 12.01 -7.91 -4.01
CA VAL A 152 10.58 -7.84 -4.34
C VAL A 152 9.77 -7.34 -3.15
N MET A 153 8.55 -6.86 -3.42
CA MET A 153 7.56 -6.52 -2.41
C MET A 153 6.28 -7.31 -2.66
N TYR A 154 5.77 -7.91 -1.61
CA TYR A 154 4.43 -8.49 -1.59
C TYR A 154 3.48 -7.58 -0.83
N THR A 155 2.19 -7.65 -1.18
CA THR A 155 1.16 -6.82 -0.56
C THR A 155 -0.05 -7.63 -0.16
N ASP A 156 -0.84 -7.04 0.75
CA ASP A 156 -2.20 -7.46 1.04
C ASP A 156 -3.13 -6.25 1.14
N ARG A 157 -4.45 -6.48 1.16
CA ARG A 157 -5.44 -5.41 1.32
C ARG A 157 -5.26 -4.69 2.67
N VAL A 158 -5.62 -3.43 2.71
CA VAL A 158 -5.50 -2.59 3.91
C VAL A 158 -6.28 -3.16 5.10
N SER A 159 -7.39 -3.86 4.85
CA SER A 159 -8.27 -4.45 5.86
C SER A 159 -7.87 -5.85 6.31
N ALA A 160 -6.78 -6.42 5.78
CA ALA A 160 -6.31 -7.72 6.24
C ALA A 160 -5.87 -7.63 7.71
N SER A 161 -6.27 -8.61 8.50
CA SER A 161 -5.79 -8.77 9.87
C SER A 161 -4.34 -9.25 9.90
N GLU A 162 -3.68 -9.07 11.04
CA GLU A 162 -2.34 -9.63 11.23
C GLU A 162 -2.31 -11.17 11.12
N ASP A 163 -3.38 -11.86 11.44
CA ASP A 163 -3.47 -13.31 11.26
C ASP A 163 -3.52 -13.68 9.76
N GLU A 164 -4.28 -12.95 8.95
CA GLU A 164 -4.33 -13.17 7.50
C GLU A 164 -2.98 -12.94 6.83
N ILE A 165 -2.26 -11.86 7.18
CA ILE A 165 -0.92 -11.64 6.63
C ILE A 165 0.11 -12.64 7.16
N ASN A 166 -0.03 -13.12 8.41
CA ASN A 166 0.78 -14.20 8.97
C ASN A 166 0.59 -15.53 8.22
N GLU A 167 -0.62 -15.80 7.72
CA GLU A 167 -0.87 -16.96 6.85
C GLU A 167 -0.14 -16.86 5.51
N ARG A 168 0.22 -15.68 5.04
CA ARG A 168 0.99 -15.48 3.80
C ARG A 168 2.48 -15.62 4.05
N ILE A 169 3.01 -14.78 4.92
CA ILE A 169 4.42 -14.76 5.33
C ILE A 169 4.46 -14.65 6.85
N PRO A 170 5.09 -15.63 7.55
CA PRO A 170 5.05 -15.71 8.99
C PRO A 170 5.59 -14.43 9.68
N LEU A 171 4.80 -13.89 10.60
CA LEU A 171 5.18 -12.76 11.44
C LEU A 171 6.29 -13.10 12.45
N SER A 172 6.66 -14.36 12.58
CA SER A 172 7.84 -14.77 13.34
C SER A 172 9.15 -14.56 12.57
N ILE A 173 9.07 -14.35 11.26
CA ILE A 173 10.22 -14.21 10.34
C ILE A 173 10.30 -12.80 9.77
N ALA A 174 9.16 -12.25 9.32
CA ALA A 174 9.10 -10.98 8.61
C ALA A 174 8.13 -10.01 9.28
N ARG A 175 8.48 -8.73 9.26
CA ARG A 175 7.57 -7.67 9.68
C ARG A 175 6.87 -7.11 8.45
N TRP A 176 5.54 -7.10 8.51
CA TRP A 176 4.73 -6.36 7.57
C TRP A 176 4.56 -4.92 8.03
N HIS A 177 4.46 -4.00 7.09
CA HIS A 177 4.24 -2.59 7.38
C HIS A 177 3.10 -2.00 6.57
N GLN A 178 2.55 -0.90 7.06
CA GLN A 178 1.60 -0.03 6.34
C GLN A 178 2.08 1.40 6.45
N HIS A 179 1.95 2.15 5.35
CA HIS A 179 2.08 3.60 5.43
C HIS A 179 0.80 4.22 5.96
N THR A 180 0.92 4.97 7.03
CA THR A 180 -0.20 5.56 7.77
C THR A 180 -0.10 7.09 7.81
N ASN A 181 -1.20 7.74 8.20
CA ASN A 181 -1.23 9.17 8.49
C ASN A 181 -0.71 10.08 7.36
N PHE A 182 -0.95 9.69 6.12
CA PHE A 182 -0.50 10.46 4.96
C PHE A 182 -1.36 11.72 4.79
N CYS A 183 -0.72 12.87 4.81
CA CYS A 183 -1.34 14.15 4.45
C CYS A 183 -0.95 14.54 3.04
N LYS A 184 -1.92 14.55 2.12
CA LYS A 184 -1.74 15.04 0.76
C LYS A 184 -1.81 16.56 0.74
N ALA A 185 -0.76 17.21 0.25
CA ALA A 185 -0.71 18.64 0.09
C ALA A 185 -1.79 19.19 -0.87
N PRO A 186 -2.29 20.40 -0.66
CA PRO A 186 -3.03 21.12 -1.68
C PRO A 186 -2.13 21.39 -2.90
N PRO A 187 -2.72 21.62 -4.11
CA PRO A 187 -1.95 21.72 -5.36
C PRO A 187 -0.88 22.79 -5.39
N ASP A 188 -1.07 23.88 -4.67
CA ASP A 188 -0.19 25.04 -4.56
C ASP A 188 0.96 24.85 -3.55
N GLN A 189 0.91 23.77 -2.72
CA GLN A 189 1.91 23.50 -1.67
C GLN A 189 2.74 22.24 -1.95
N ARG A 190 2.86 21.82 -3.19
CA ARG A 190 3.61 20.58 -3.55
C ARG A 190 5.09 20.62 -3.16
N ALA A 191 5.70 21.80 -3.12
CA ALA A 191 7.08 21.96 -2.69
C ALA A 191 7.29 21.52 -1.23
N ALA A 192 6.26 21.60 -0.38
CA ALA A 192 6.33 21.23 1.02
C ALA A 192 6.30 19.68 1.28
N TYR A 193 6.38 18.86 0.24
CA TYR A 193 6.69 17.43 0.35
C TYR A 193 8.17 17.13 0.57
N PHE A 194 9.05 18.12 0.30
CA PHE A 194 10.48 17.88 0.18
C PHE A 194 11.28 18.77 1.13
N GLY A 195 12.51 18.35 1.41
CA GLY A 195 13.44 19.09 2.26
C GLY A 195 13.33 18.72 3.75
N PRO A 196 14.23 19.30 4.56
CA PRO A 196 14.31 18.98 6.00
C PRO A 196 13.07 19.41 6.78
N ASP A 197 12.32 20.41 6.26
CA ASP A 197 11.11 20.95 6.87
C ASP A 197 9.84 20.48 6.16
N ALA A 198 9.88 19.29 5.53
CA ALA A 198 8.72 18.72 4.84
C ALA A 198 7.51 18.67 5.79
N LYS A 199 6.36 19.16 5.31
CA LYS A 199 5.10 19.17 6.07
C LYS A 199 4.17 18.03 5.66
N PHE A 200 4.15 17.69 4.38
CA PHE A 200 3.23 16.73 3.78
C PHE A 200 3.96 15.45 3.36
N GLY A 201 3.19 14.39 3.11
CA GLY A 201 3.72 13.12 2.63
C GLY A 201 4.23 12.23 3.76
N LEU A 202 4.95 11.16 3.39
CA LEU A 202 5.46 10.17 4.34
C LEU A 202 6.65 10.67 5.15
N MET A 203 7.33 11.71 4.68
CA MET A 203 8.46 12.36 5.38
C MET A 203 8.02 13.68 6.04
N GLY A 204 6.74 14.01 5.97
CA GLY A 204 6.21 15.26 6.48
C GLY A 204 6.01 15.25 8.00
N SER A 205 5.94 16.43 8.60
CA SER A 205 5.68 16.60 10.03
C SER A 205 4.20 16.43 10.41
N ILE A 206 3.28 16.44 9.42
CA ILE A 206 1.84 16.36 9.66
C ILE A 206 1.41 14.90 9.75
N THR A 207 1.11 14.42 10.96
CA THR A 207 0.74 13.03 11.25
C THR A 207 -0.70 12.85 11.74
N THR A 208 -1.48 13.94 11.87
CA THR A 208 -2.87 13.86 12.34
C THR A 208 -3.85 14.43 11.32
N ARG A 209 -5.08 13.99 11.39
CA ARG A 209 -6.17 14.48 10.53
C ARG A 209 -6.41 15.97 10.72
N GLU A 210 -6.44 16.42 11.97
CA GLU A 210 -6.73 17.80 12.35
C GLU A 210 -5.65 18.74 11.81
N ALA A 211 -4.36 18.40 12.00
CA ALA A 211 -3.25 19.18 11.46
C ALA A 211 -3.26 19.20 9.93
N CYS A 212 -3.61 18.08 9.28
CA CYS A 212 -3.70 18.00 7.83
C CYS A 212 -4.81 18.91 7.28
N GLN A 213 -5.99 18.89 7.90
CA GLN A 213 -7.12 19.75 7.53
C GLN A 213 -6.77 21.22 7.77
N ALA A 214 -6.15 21.57 8.89
CA ALA A 214 -5.72 22.93 9.19
C ALA A 214 -4.69 23.45 8.16
N ALA A 215 -3.87 22.55 7.59
CA ALA A 215 -2.93 22.88 6.51
C ALA A 215 -3.58 22.88 5.10
N GLY A 216 -4.90 22.68 4.99
CA GLY A 216 -5.62 22.62 3.72
C GLY A 216 -5.42 21.30 2.96
N GLY A 217 -4.84 20.29 3.58
CA GLY A 217 -4.55 19.00 2.98
C GLY A 217 -5.69 17.99 3.05
N VAL A 218 -5.51 16.85 2.39
CA VAL A 218 -6.40 15.70 2.45
C VAL A 218 -5.72 14.56 3.21
N PHE A 219 -6.33 14.11 4.30
CA PHE A 219 -5.78 13.09 5.17
C PHE A 219 -6.20 11.68 4.77
N PHE A 220 -5.21 10.79 4.69
CA PHE A 220 -5.40 9.36 4.47
C PHE A 220 -4.85 8.60 5.68
N PRO A 221 -5.69 7.90 6.46
CA PRO A 221 -5.23 7.11 7.61
C PRO A 221 -4.31 5.97 7.18
N HIS A 222 -4.56 5.39 6.01
CA HIS A 222 -3.71 4.41 5.35
C HIS A 222 -3.53 4.83 3.90
N LEU A 223 -2.30 4.80 3.40
CA LEU A 223 -2.01 5.20 2.02
C LEU A 223 -2.15 4.02 1.05
N LEU A 224 -1.72 2.85 1.44
CA LEU A 224 -1.73 1.61 0.67
C LEU A 224 -2.14 0.46 1.59
N GLY A 225 -2.15 -0.78 1.06
CA GLY A 225 -2.32 -1.99 1.86
C GLY A 225 -1.10 -2.37 2.68
N TRP A 226 -1.10 -3.57 3.23
CA TRP A 226 0.07 -4.16 3.87
C TRP A 226 1.17 -4.43 2.85
N MET A 227 2.41 -4.25 3.29
CA MET A 227 3.61 -4.46 2.48
C MET A 227 4.66 -5.22 3.25
N VAL A 228 5.42 -6.07 2.55
CA VAL A 228 6.61 -6.74 3.07
C VAL A 228 7.66 -6.82 1.98
N HIS A 229 8.89 -6.48 2.31
CA HIS A 229 10.04 -6.57 1.39
C HIS A 229 10.77 -7.88 1.56
N VAL A 230 11.32 -8.40 0.46
CA VAL A 230 12.17 -9.59 0.43
C VAL A 230 13.39 -9.29 -0.43
N TYR A 231 14.56 -9.43 0.15
CA TYR A 231 15.85 -9.24 -0.51
C TYR A 231 16.59 -10.60 -0.61
N PRO A 232 16.21 -11.44 -1.58
CA PRO A 232 16.55 -12.86 -1.57
C PRO A 232 18.04 -13.14 -1.87
N TYR A 233 18.82 -12.13 -2.28
CA TYR A 233 20.26 -12.24 -2.53
C TYR A 233 21.11 -11.67 -1.40
N GLU A 234 20.48 -11.20 -0.31
CA GLU A 234 21.23 -10.79 0.87
C GLU A 234 21.89 -11.99 1.54
N SER A 235 23.15 -11.79 1.92
CA SER A 235 23.96 -12.81 2.60
C SER A 235 23.69 -12.88 4.10
N ASP A 236 23.24 -11.76 4.68
CA ASP A 236 22.83 -11.68 6.09
C ASP A 236 21.35 -12.08 6.20
N PRO A 237 21.02 -13.21 6.88
CA PRO A 237 19.63 -13.64 7.04
C PRO A 237 18.71 -12.58 7.65
N LYS A 238 19.26 -11.69 8.49
CA LYS A 238 18.50 -10.59 9.12
C LYS A 238 18.06 -9.52 8.12
N LYS A 239 18.76 -9.42 7.00
CA LYS A 239 18.49 -8.44 5.94
C LYS A 239 17.54 -8.97 4.87
N VAL A 240 17.38 -10.28 4.76
CA VAL A 240 16.47 -10.89 3.76
C VAL A 240 15.05 -10.34 3.86
N TRP A 241 14.60 -10.06 5.10
CA TRP A 241 13.26 -9.55 5.41
C TRP A 241 13.29 -8.15 6.02
N SER A 242 14.35 -7.40 5.75
CA SER A 242 14.54 -6.07 6.32
C SER A 242 13.51 -5.07 5.77
N VAL A 243 13.04 -4.21 6.65
CA VAL A 243 12.29 -2.99 6.27
C VAL A 243 13.26 -1.82 6.06
N ASP A 244 14.53 -2.00 6.48
CA ASP A 244 15.54 -0.95 6.65
C ASP A 244 16.35 -0.62 5.38
N ASP A 245 16.14 -1.30 4.26
CA ASP A 245 16.92 -1.03 3.03
C ASP A 245 16.60 0.33 2.37
N ASP A 246 15.68 1.09 2.97
CA ASP A 246 15.50 2.52 2.68
C ASP A 246 16.66 3.41 3.22
N LYS A 247 17.60 2.85 3.98
CA LYS A 247 18.77 3.55 4.55
C LYS A 247 19.88 3.90 3.53
N GLY A 248 19.58 4.01 2.25
CA GLY A 248 20.53 4.56 1.27
C GLY A 248 20.92 6.04 1.52
N HIS A 249 20.44 6.64 2.62
CA HIS A 249 20.60 8.09 2.87
C HIS A 249 21.79 8.47 3.75
N ASP A 250 22.39 7.56 4.50
CA ASP A 250 23.45 7.97 5.45
C ASP A 250 24.80 8.32 4.81
N ASN A 251 24.93 8.24 3.46
CA ASN A 251 26.16 8.60 2.73
C ASN A 251 25.93 9.50 1.51
N MET A 252 24.80 10.17 1.36
CA MET A 252 24.70 11.26 0.40
C MET A 252 25.20 12.55 1.07
N ASP A 253 26.45 12.90 0.78
CA ASP A 253 27.01 14.21 1.04
C ASP A 253 26.12 15.28 0.38
N HIS A 254 25.28 15.91 1.18
CA HIS A 254 24.41 17.02 0.73
C HIS A 254 25.18 18.26 0.30
N SER A 255 26.52 18.28 0.39
CA SER A 255 27.37 19.40 -0.01
C SER A 255 27.52 19.55 -1.52
N SER A 256 27.09 18.57 -2.32
CA SER A 256 27.30 18.54 -3.77
C SER A 256 26.04 18.73 -4.63
N MET A 257 24.91 19.19 -4.08
CA MET A 257 23.76 19.56 -4.91
C MET A 257 23.97 20.96 -5.50
N PRO A 258 24.18 21.12 -6.84
CA PRO A 258 24.20 22.45 -7.46
C PRO A 258 22.79 23.03 -7.32
N GLY A 259 22.71 24.26 -6.79
CA GLY A 259 21.47 25.00 -6.62
C GLY A 259 20.65 25.03 -7.90
N MET A 260 19.46 24.40 -7.88
CA MET A 260 18.45 24.57 -8.92
C MET A 260 17.99 26.03 -8.88
N LYS A 261 18.50 26.84 -9.78
CA LYS A 261 17.87 28.13 -10.11
C LYS A 261 16.56 27.78 -10.84
N MET A 262 15.45 28.10 -10.21
CA MET A 262 14.16 28.16 -10.88
C MET A 262 14.09 29.43 -11.69
N ASN A 263 13.93 29.31 -13.00
CA ASN A 263 13.37 30.33 -13.88
C ASN A 263 11.86 30.12 -13.97
#